data_44235fa4b16eb525da4f677a28c910b0
#
_entry.id   44235fa4b16eb525da4f677a28c910b0
#
_cell.length_a   1.000
_cell.length_b   1.000
_cell.length_c   1.000
_cell.angle_alpha   90.00
_cell.angle_beta   90.00
_cell.angle_gamma   90.00
#
_symmetry.space_group_name_H-M   'P 1'
#
loop_
_entity.id
_entity.type
_entity.pdbx_description
1 polymer ?
#
loop_
_entity_poly.entity_id
_entity_poly.type
_entity_poly.pdbx_seq_one_letter_code
_entity_poly.pdbx_strand_id
1 'polypeptide(L)'
;MKHGSVRVSKQQLAYFRKCARESKKEILAYFLGEVISPELAVVKKFYYPKKFSAQTACGVTATEEESAKAYALAESLNMRVIGTIHSHPDWVPILSPTDYKEHIKMGDRLSAVVGVNGRKTRVYFWVVESTLPLRIEYV
;
A
#
# COMPACT_ATOMS: atom_id res chain seq x y z
N MET A 1 13.81 -6.46 -5.05
CA MET A 1 14.27 -5.24 -4.35
C MET A 1 14.49 -5.55 -2.89
N LYS A 2 15.69 -5.40 -2.37
CA LYS A 2 15.97 -5.59 -0.93
C LYS A 2 16.40 -4.30 -0.24
N HIS A 3 17.17 -3.47 -0.89
CA HIS A 3 17.72 -2.22 -0.36
C HIS A 3 17.53 -1.13 -1.39
N GLY A 4 16.31 -0.74 -1.61
CA GLY A 4 16.04 0.18 -2.69
C GLY A 4 15.22 1.37 -2.25
N SER A 5 14.71 2.05 -3.25
CA SER A 5 13.86 3.23 -3.10
C SER A 5 12.51 2.99 -3.72
N VAL A 6 11.51 3.65 -3.19
CA VAL A 6 10.20 3.78 -3.83
C VAL A 6 10.00 5.24 -4.17
N ARG A 7 9.63 5.50 -5.42
CA ARG A 7 9.27 6.85 -5.86
C ARG A 7 7.75 6.94 -5.89
N VAL A 8 7.19 7.92 -5.19
CA VAL A 8 5.74 8.05 -5.02
C VAL A 8 5.35 9.53 -5.03
N SER A 9 4.17 9.83 -5.57
CA SER A 9 3.63 11.17 -5.55
C SER A 9 3.38 11.62 -4.12
N LYS A 10 4.00 12.74 -3.73
CA LYS A 10 3.78 13.38 -2.43
C LYS A 10 2.30 13.68 -2.22
N GLN A 11 1.63 14.16 -3.26
CA GLN A 11 0.23 14.54 -3.20
C GLN A 11 -0.69 13.34 -3.00
N GLN A 12 -0.46 12.25 -3.73
CA GLN A 12 -1.28 11.03 -3.59
C GLN A 12 -1.08 10.38 -2.22
N LEU A 13 0.16 10.36 -1.73
CA LEU A 13 0.43 9.81 -0.41
C LEU A 13 -0.19 10.67 0.69
N ALA A 14 -0.14 12.00 0.55
CA ALA A 14 -0.79 12.92 1.50
C ALA A 14 -2.29 12.70 1.55
N TYR A 15 -2.93 12.44 0.40
CA TYR A 15 -4.37 12.13 0.35
C TYR A 15 -4.69 10.83 1.09
N PHE A 16 -3.91 9.77 0.88
CA PHE A 16 -4.10 8.51 1.61
C PHE A 16 -3.96 8.73 3.12
N ARG A 17 -2.93 9.48 3.54
CA ARG A 17 -2.70 9.77 4.96
C ARG A 17 -3.86 10.54 5.57
N LYS A 18 -4.44 11.47 4.83
CA LYS A 18 -5.64 12.20 5.25
C LYS A 18 -6.82 11.26 5.45
N CYS A 19 -7.09 10.39 4.48
CA CYS A 19 -8.17 9.40 4.58
C CYS A 19 -7.96 8.47 5.77
N ALA A 20 -6.71 8.06 6.02
CA ALA A 20 -6.36 7.21 7.14
C ALA A 20 -6.67 7.89 8.49
N ARG A 21 -6.33 9.18 8.63
CA ARG A 21 -6.64 9.94 9.84
C ARG A 21 -8.14 10.07 10.11
N GLU A 22 -8.94 10.10 9.06
CA GLU A 22 -10.40 10.28 9.15
C GLU A 22 -11.16 8.97 9.33
N SER A 23 -10.49 7.83 9.27
CA SER A 23 -11.13 6.52 9.36
C SER A 23 -10.77 5.80 10.65
N LYS A 24 -11.79 5.25 11.32
CA LYS A 24 -11.60 4.36 12.48
C LYS A 24 -11.34 2.91 12.06
N LYS A 25 -11.51 2.60 10.79
CA LYS A 25 -11.26 1.29 10.20
C LYS A 25 -10.01 1.36 9.35
N GLU A 26 -9.37 0.21 9.11
CA GLU A 26 -8.28 0.14 8.16
C GLU A 26 -8.78 0.49 6.76
N ILE A 27 -8.01 1.25 6.03
CA ILE A 27 -8.26 1.54 4.61
C ILE A 27 -7.14 0.96 3.76
N LEU A 28 -7.44 0.75 2.49
CA LEU A 28 -6.55 0.05 1.55
C LEU A 28 -6.56 0.78 0.21
N ALA A 29 -5.40 0.82 -0.44
CA ALA A 29 -5.30 1.18 -1.85
C ALA A 29 -4.28 0.27 -2.54
N TYR A 30 -4.45 0.07 -3.83
CA TYR A 30 -3.49 -0.66 -4.66
C TYR A 30 -2.52 0.31 -5.30
N PHE A 31 -1.25 -0.08 -5.35
CA PHE A 31 -0.22 0.68 -6.07
C PHE A 31 -0.13 0.22 -7.51
N LEU A 32 -0.36 1.13 -8.43
CA LEU A 32 -0.17 0.91 -9.86
C LEU A 32 1.08 1.66 -10.30
N GLY A 33 1.96 0.97 -11.03
CA GLY A 33 3.21 1.56 -11.48
C GLY A 33 4.13 0.53 -12.08
N GLU A 34 5.43 0.68 -11.81
CA GLU A 34 6.47 -0.18 -12.38
C GLU A 34 7.59 -0.43 -11.39
N VAL A 35 8.19 -1.62 -11.47
CA VAL A 35 9.50 -1.89 -10.86
C VAL A 35 10.53 -1.66 -11.95
N ILE A 36 11.24 -0.54 -11.88
CA ILE A 36 12.18 -0.09 -12.93
C ILE A 36 13.46 -0.93 -12.88
N SER A 37 13.95 -1.22 -11.68
CA SER A 37 15.18 -1.95 -11.45
C SER A 37 15.09 -2.70 -10.13
N PRO A 38 16.09 -3.54 -9.78
CA PRO A 38 16.10 -4.18 -8.47
C PRO A 38 16.12 -3.21 -7.29
N GLU A 39 16.48 -1.94 -7.51
CA GLU A 39 16.60 -0.92 -6.46
C GLU A 39 15.54 0.18 -6.52
N LEU A 40 14.64 0.16 -7.52
CA LEU A 40 13.67 1.25 -7.70
C LEU A 40 12.31 0.77 -8.15
N ALA A 41 11.30 1.08 -7.35
CA ALA A 41 9.90 0.97 -7.73
C ALA A 41 9.30 2.36 -7.88
N VAL A 42 8.43 2.55 -8.87
CA VAL A 42 7.75 3.82 -9.11
C VAL A 42 6.26 3.59 -9.01
N VAL A 43 5.65 4.19 -7.98
CA VAL A 43 4.19 4.19 -7.80
C VAL A 43 3.64 5.40 -8.53
N LYS A 44 2.85 5.15 -9.59
CA LYS A 44 2.29 6.22 -10.43
C LYS A 44 0.87 6.56 -10.08
N LYS A 45 0.10 5.60 -9.57
CA LYS A 45 -1.31 5.79 -9.26
C LYS A 45 -1.73 4.89 -8.12
N PHE A 46 -2.64 5.40 -7.28
CA PHE A 46 -3.33 4.62 -6.26
C PHE A 46 -4.72 4.28 -6.78
N TYR A 47 -5.12 3.01 -6.65
CA TYR A 47 -6.49 2.60 -6.89
C TYR A 47 -7.18 2.30 -5.57
N TYR A 48 -8.28 2.98 -5.32
CA TYR A 48 -9.05 2.85 -4.08
C TYR A 48 -10.23 1.90 -4.30
N PRO A 49 -10.19 0.68 -3.74
CA PRO A 49 -11.33 -0.22 -3.84
C PRO A 49 -12.55 0.36 -3.14
N LYS A 50 -13.74 0.09 -3.67
CA LYS A 50 -15.01 0.60 -3.15
C LYS A 50 -15.78 -0.44 -2.35
N LYS A 51 -15.46 -1.72 -2.50
CA LYS A 51 -16.13 -2.82 -1.82
C LYS A 51 -15.12 -3.71 -1.11
N PHE A 52 -15.48 -4.13 0.08
CA PHE A 52 -14.62 -4.92 0.95
C PHE A 52 -15.34 -6.16 1.41
N SER A 53 -14.62 -7.29 1.47
CA SER A 53 -15.10 -8.50 2.13
C SER A 53 -14.91 -8.42 3.64
N ALA A 54 -13.95 -7.62 4.09
CA ALA A 54 -13.72 -7.31 5.51
C ALA A 54 -13.12 -5.91 5.61
N GLN A 55 -13.64 -5.13 6.55
CA GLN A 55 -13.08 -3.81 6.87
C GLN A 55 -13.39 -3.47 8.32
N THR A 56 -12.39 -3.57 9.17
CA THR A 56 -12.47 -3.30 10.60
C THR A 56 -11.28 -2.45 11.05
N ALA A 57 -11.18 -2.15 12.33
CA ALA A 57 -10.01 -1.48 12.89
C ALA A 57 -8.76 -2.36 12.87
N CYS A 58 -8.90 -3.66 12.65
CA CYS A 58 -7.83 -4.65 12.73
C CYS A 58 -7.52 -5.36 11.42
N GLY A 59 -8.24 -5.04 10.34
CA GLY A 59 -8.00 -5.68 9.06
C GLY A 59 -8.83 -5.09 7.95
N VAL A 60 -8.35 -5.24 6.73
CA VAL A 60 -9.04 -4.80 5.52
C VAL A 60 -8.72 -5.74 4.38
N THR A 61 -9.77 -6.19 3.70
CA THR A 61 -9.63 -7.05 2.51
C THR A 61 -10.65 -6.56 1.47
N ALA A 62 -10.16 -6.20 0.30
CA ALA A 62 -11.03 -5.85 -0.82
C ALA A 62 -11.66 -7.12 -1.40
N THR A 63 -12.81 -6.98 -2.05
CA THR A 63 -13.43 -8.10 -2.76
C THR A 63 -12.56 -8.53 -3.95
N GLU A 64 -12.72 -9.78 -4.39
CA GLU A 64 -12.02 -10.27 -5.60
C GLU A 64 -12.35 -9.42 -6.82
N GLU A 65 -13.59 -8.95 -6.93
CA GLU A 65 -14.02 -8.07 -8.02
C GLU A 65 -13.23 -6.75 -8.01
N GLU A 66 -13.04 -6.15 -6.83
CA GLU A 66 -12.29 -4.91 -6.71
C GLU A 66 -10.81 -5.12 -7.01
N SER A 67 -10.24 -6.23 -6.58
CA SER A 67 -8.88 -6.61 -6.94
C SER A 67 -8.73 -6.74 -8.46
N ALA A 68 -9.68 -7.42 -9.11
CA ALA A 68 -9.68 -7.57 -10.56
C ALA A 68 -9.76 -6.22 -11.28
N LYS A 69 -10.55 -5.28 -10.75
CA LYS A 69 -10.63 -3.92 -11.31
C LYS A 69 -9.29 -3.18 -11.22
N ALA A 70 -8.55 -3.35 -10.13
CA ALA A 70 -7.23 -2.75 -9.98
C ALA A 70 -6.26 -3.26 -11.05
N TYR A 71 -6.23 -4.58 -11.27
CA TYR A 71 -5.38 -5.19 -12.30
C TYR A 71 -5.80 -4.77 -13.71
N ALA A 72 -7.10 -4.71 -14.00
CA ALA A 72 -7.60 -4.27 -15.29
C ALA A 72 -7.26 -2.81 -15.58
N LEU A 73 -7.40 -1.95 -14.57
CA LEU A 73 -7.02 -0.54 -14.71
C LEU A 73 -5.52 -0.38 -14.97
N ALA A 74 -4.70 -1.10 -14.23
CA ALA A 74 -3.26 -1.07 -14.42
C ALA A 74 -2.89 -1.46 -15.85
N GLU A 75 -3.45 -2.54 -16.35
CA GLU A 75 -3.22 -3.01 -17.73
C GLU A 75 -3.64 -1.94 -18.74
N SER A 76 -4.80 -1.32 -18.56
CA SER A 76 -5.29 -0.29 -19.47
C SER A 76 -4.38 0.95 -19.50
N LEU A 77 -3.64 1.21 -18.44
CA LEU A 77 -2.71 2.33 -18.32
C LEU A 77 -1.27 1.92 -18.64
N ASN A 78 -1.07 0.71 -19.11
CA ASN A 78 0.26 0.13 -19.36
C ASN A 78 1.14 0.14 -18.11
N MET A 79 0.54 -0.17 -16.99
CA MET A 79 1.17 -0.30 -15.67
C MET A 79 0.95 -1.69 -15.11
N ARG A 80 1.47 -1.94 -13.92
CA ARG A 80 1.23 -3.17 -13.16
C ARG A 80 0.76 -2.82 -11.75
N VAL A 81 0.02 -3.74 -11.12
CA VAL A 81 -0.18 -3.68 -9.67
C VAL A 81 1.11 -4.17 -9.03
N ILE A 82 1.80 -3.27 -8.34
CA ILE A 82 3.12 -3.55 -7.76
C ILE A 82 3.10 -3.69 -6.24
N GLY A 83 1.95 -3.48 -5.63
CA GLY A 83 1.80 -3.62 -4.19
C GLY A 83 0.55 -2.96 -3.66
N THR A 84 0.49 -2.82 -2.34
CA THR A 84 -0.64 -2.22 -1.64
C THR A 84 -0.17 -1.32 -0.51
N ILE A 85 -1.05 -0.42 -0.10
CA ILE A 85 -0.89 0.40 1.09
C ILE A 85 -2.16 0.24 1.94
N HIS A 86 -1.98 0.08 3.25
CA HIS A 86 -3.10 0.06 4.17
C HIS A 86 -2.78 0.87 5.43
N SER A 87 -3.79 1.18 6.22
CA SER A 87 -3.63 1.95 7.44
C SER A 87 -3.80 1.08 8.68
N HIS A 88 -3.10 1.47 9.75
CA HIS A 88 -3.29 0.93 11.09
C HIS A 88 -3.78 2.05 12.01
N PRO A 89 -5.06 2.05 12.39
CA PRO A 89 -5.60 3.09 13.27
C PRO A 89 -4.97 3.12 14.67
N ASP A 90 -4.24 2.09 15.04
CA ASP A 90 -3.60 1.92 16.35
C ASP A 90 -2.13 2.36 16.40
N TRP A 91 -1.67 3.09 15.37
CA TRP A 91 -0.30 3.65 15.31
C TRP A 91 0.82 2.64 15.08
N VAL A 92 0.58 1.40 14.77
CA VAL A 92 1.66 0.42 14.49
C VAL A 92 1.94 0.40 12.97
N PRO A 93 2.95 1.16 12.46
CA PRO A 93 3.20 1.27 11.01
C PRO A 93 4.10 0.14 10.50
N ILE A 94 3.83 -1.09 10.93
CA ILE A 94 4.56 -2.28 10.49
C ILE A 94 3.58 -3.34 10.02
N LEU A 95 4.07 -4.27 9.21
CA LEU A 95 3.27 -5.40 8.78
C LEU A 95 3.01 -6.34 9.95
N SER A 96 1.75 -6.65 10.20
CA SER A 96 1.38 -7.68 11.15
C SER A 96 1.67 -9.06 10.54
N PRO A 97 1.72 -10.14 11.35
CA PRO A 97 1.86 -11.49 10.79
C PRO A 97 0.77 -11.84 9.77
N THR A 98 -0.46 -11.36 9.99
CA THR A 98 -1.57 -11.54 9.04
C THR A 98 -1.31 -10.78 7.75
N ASP A 99 -0.88 -9.51 7.84
CA ASP A 99 -0.52 -8.69 6.67
C ASP A 99 0.55 -9.38 5.84
N TYR A 100 1.59 -9.88 6.49
CA TYR A 100 2.70 -10.56 5.82
C TYR A 100 2.23 -11.80 5.05
N LYS A 101 1.37 -12.61 5.67
CA LYS A 101 0.79 -13.79 5.01
C LYS A 101 -0.04 -13.42 3.80
N GLU A 102 -0.87 -12.38 3.91
CA GLU A 102 -1.70 -11.92 2.80
C GLU A 102 -0.83 -11.41 1.64
N HIS A 103 0.21 -10.65 1.93
CA HIS A 103 1.11 -10.15 0.90
C HIS A 103 1.85 -11.26 0.16
N ILE A 104 2.33 -12.27 0.88
CA ILE A 104 2.96 -13.43 0.25
C ILE A 104 1.97 -14.16 -0.65
N LYS A 105 0.75 -14.37 -0.17
CA LYS A 105 -0.31 -15.07 -0.88
C LYS A 105 -0.70 -14.35 -2.16
N MET A 106 -0.78 -13.03 -2.12
CA MET A 106 -1.13 -12.19 -3.27
C MET A 106 0.05 -11.94 -4.21
N GLY A 107 1.26 -12.27 -3.79
CA GLY A 107 2.47 -12.01 -4.57
C GLY A 107 2.86 -10.55 -4.64
N ASP A 108 2.40 -9.75 -3.68
CA ASP A 108 2.74 -8.33 -3.62
C ASP A 108 4.24 -8.16 -3.42
N ARG A 109 4.84 -7.30 -4.23
CA ARG A 109 6.26 -6.97 -4.12
C ARG A 109 6.52 -5.82 -3.16
N LEU A 110 5.56 -4.91 -3.06
CA LEU A 110 5.69 -3.68 -2.30
C LEU A 110 4.53 -3.58 -1.33
N SER A 111 4.83 -3.29 -0.08
CA SER A 111 3.82 -3.07 0.95
C SER A 111 4.12 -1.79 1.68
N ALA A 112 3.09 -0.98 1.90
CA ALA A 112 3.20 0.22 2.73
C ALA A 112 2.15 0.18 3.83
N VAL A 113 2.53 0.68 5.00
CA VAL A 113 1.64 0.79 6.14
C VAL A 113 1.68 2.21 6.67
N VAL A 114 0.51 2.80 6.86
CA VAL A 114 0.35 4.10 7.50
C VAL A 114 -0.20 3.88 8.90
N GLY A 115 0.62 4.14 9.90
CA GLY A 115 0.17 4.14 11.29
C GLY A 115 -0.41 5.50 11.66
N VAL A 116 -1.52 5.50 12.39
CA VAL A 116 -2.23 6.74 12.77
C VAL A 116 -2.27 6.87 14.29
N ASN A 117 -1.85 8.03 14.80
CA ASN A 117 -1.94 8.39 16.20
C ASN A 117 -2.49 9.81 16.33
N GLY A 118 -3.80 9.93 16.50
CA GLY A 118 -4.47 11.22 16.48
C GLY A 118 -4.31 11.89 15.11
N ARG A 119 -3.63 13.03 15.09
CA ARG A 119 -3.37 13.78 13.86
C ARG A 119 -2.06 13.39 13.19
N LYS A 120 -1.22 12.58 13.86
CA LYS A 120 0.08 12.18 13.36
C LYS A 120 -0.04 10.89 12.58
N THR A 121 0.73 10.82 11.49
CA THR A 121 0.84 9.60 10.69
C THR A 121 2.29 9.32 10.41
N ARG A 122 2.64 8.02 10.34
CA ARG A 122 3.91 7.53 9.83
C ARG A 122 3.64 6.54 8.73
N VAL A 123 4.50 6.55 7.72
CA VAL A 123 4.41 5.60 6.62
C VAL A 123 5.76 4.95 6.39
N TYR A 124 5.74 3.62 6.24
CA TYR A 124 6.91 2.85 5.82
C TYR A 124 6.53 1.97 4.64
N PHE A 125 7.49 1.79 3.75
CA PHE A 125 7.38 0.92 2.59
C PHE A 125 8.38 -0.22 2.74
N TRP A 126 7.94 -1.44 2.45
CA TRP A 126 8.79 -2.62 2.46
C TRP A 126 8.63 -3.44 1.20
N VAL A 127 9.67 -4.17 0.84
CA VAL A 127 9.50 -5.39 0.06
C VAL A 127 9.32 -6.54 1.03
N VAL A 128 8.52 -7.53 0.62
CA VAL A 128 8.13 -8.63 1.51
C VAL A 128 9.32 -9.39 2.10
N GLU A 129 10.41 -9.51 1.34
CA GLU A 129 11.61 -10.24 1.76
C GLU A 129 12.57 -9.42 2.62
N SER A 130 12.28 -8.16 2.92
CA SER A 130 13.17 -7.30 3.70
C SER A 130 12.55 -6.90 5.03
N THR A 131 13.38 -6.88 6.07
CA THR A 131 12.98 -6.37 7.39
C THR A 131 13.22 -4.87 7.55
N LEU A 132 13.94 -4.25 6.59
CA LEU A 132 14.26 -2.83 6.63
C LEU A 132 13.35 -2.06 5.66
N PRO A 133 12.83 -0.90 6.06
CA PRO A 133 12.00 -0.09 5.17
C PRO A 133 12.81 0.47 4.00
N LEU A 134 12.12 0.68 2.89
CA LEU A 134 12.68 1.32 1.70
C LEU A 134 12.80 2.83 1.92
N ARG A 135 13.75 3.44 1.22
CA ARG A 135 13.83 4.90 1.16
C ARG A 135 12.71 5.43 0.26
N ILE A 136 12.03 6.48 0.73
CA ILE A 136 10.95 7.11 -0.02
C ILE A 136 11.51 8.32 -0.76
N GLU A 137 11.28 8.37 -2.07
CA GLU A 137 11.56 9.53 -2.91
C GLU A 137 10.23 10.14 -3.33
N TYR A 138 9.98 11.37 -2.91
CA TYR A 138 8.74 12.07 -3.24
C TYR A 138 8.86 12.81 -4.55
N VAL A 139 7.84 12.73 -5.35
CA VAL A 139 7.75 13.45 -6.63
C VAL A 139 6.50 14.29 -6.73
#